data_90bd2af56f2f9cb5d2172fb4e46d7378
#
_entry.id   90bd2af56f2f9cb5d2172fb4e46d7378
#
_cell.length_a   1.000
_cell.length_b   1.000
_cell.length_c   1.000
_cell.angle_alpha   90.00
_cell.angle_beta   90.00
_cell.angle_gamma   90.00
#
_symmetry.space_group_name_H-M   'P 1'
#
loop_
_entity.id
_entity.type
_entity.pdbx_description
1 polymer ?
#
loop_
_entity_poly.entity_id
_entity_poly.type
_entity_poly.pdbx_seq_one_letter_code
_entity_poly.pdbx_strand_id
1 'polypeptide(L)'
;MVTITADRTKLVVESAEAVLGLHWFVARDYTASDEGLEFEIITPGIQTKFELTDPRRRDHHLVSATNFQKAFETGQADIYRACEWGQIRRTYDNPNGPIVARRPAMVYQSIFVRGDSAASATIALANKTVGVQFHQGSHYATLAMLEGFMPRDEIKVVHSGTVGERYEAMMSGETDAATLMEPWVTLAHKNGCKEIVGTFYQGTENSSASLDPRIWDAAMRAVKKAVNLINADKRKYVHYMIEEIAPQYAKQLTPDDFYLPRLRYVDPAPYTKEEFDRAYNWMLTWDLVGPNANYEKLVCNRVAA
;
A
#
# COMPACT_ATOMS: atom_id res chain seq x y z
N MET A 1 4.99 -0.97 21.09
CA MET A 1 5.75 -0.96 22.39
C MET A 1 6.96 -1.86 22.23
N VAL A 2 8.17 -1.31 22.24
CA VAL A 2 9.40 -2.12 22.13
C VAL A 2 9.55 -2.95 23.42
N THR A 3 9.45 -4.26 23.32
CA THR A 3 9.68 -5.17 24.46
C THR A 3 11.03 -5.84 24.26
N ILE A 4 11.93 -5.73 25.25
CA ILE A 4 13.19 -6.45 25.26
C ILE A 4 12.92 -7.81 25.92
N THR A 5 12.89 -8.88 25.14
CA THR A 5 12.97 -10.25 25.65
C THR A 5 14.45 -10.60 25.91
N ALA A 6 14.75 -11.58 26.76
CA ALA A 6 16.11 -11.82 27.27
C ALA A 6 17.22 -11.96 26.20
N ASP A 7 16.86 -12.21 24.92
CA ASP A 7 17.82 -12.38 23.82
C ASP A 7 17.56 -11.52 22.57
N ARG A 8 16.38 -10.87 22.39
CA ARG A 8 16.04 -10.13 21.17
C ARG A 8 15.14 -8.93 21.45
N THR A 9 15.31 -7.85 20.66
CA THR A 9 14.41 -6.69 20.67
C THR A 9 13.23 -6.94 19.74
N LYS A 10 12.02 -6.91 20.28
CA LYS A 10 10.77 -7.08 19.51
C LYS A 10 10.31 -5.75 18.92
N LEU A 11 10.04 -5.74 17.63
CA LEU A 11 9.42 -4.65 16.88
C LEU A 11 8.09 -5.09 16.29
N VAL A 12 7.08 -4.25 16.44
CA VAL A 12 5.74 -4.49 15.86
C VAL A 12 5.63 -3.67 14.57
N VAL A 13 5.46 -4.38 13.45
CA VAL A 13 5.32 -3.79 12.12
C VAL A 13 3.88 -3.99 11.64
N GLU A 14 3.22 -2.90 11.31
CA GLU A 14 1.93 -2.97 10.65
C GLU A 14 2.11 -3.37 9.19
N SER A 15 1.35 -4.36 8.71
CA SER A 15 1.37 -4.81 7.34
C SER A 15 -0.01 -5.23 6.85
N ALA A 16 -0.62 -4.36 6.04
CA ALA A 16 -1.95 -4.61 5.47
C ALA A 16 -1.96 -5.75 4.46
N GLU A 17 -1.05 -5.70 3.50
CA GLU A 17 -0.96 -6.68 2.42
C GLU A 17 0.50 -7.06 2.17
N ALA A 18 0.72 -8.36 1.89
CA ALA A 18 2.08 -8.89 1.73
C ALA A 18 2.84 -8.25 0.55
N VAL A 19 2.16 -7.87 -0.53
CA VAL A 19 2.82 -7.18 -1.66
C VAL A 19 3.44 -5.85 -1.25
N LEU A 20 2.83 -5.15 -0.28
CA LEU A 20 3.34 -3.88 0.25
C LEU A 20 4.51 -4.08 1.19
N GLY A 21 4.56 -5.20 1.90
CA GLY A 21 5.48 -5.46 3.00
C GLY A 21 6.24 -6.76 2.93
N LEU A 22 6.38 -7.37 1.75
CA LEU A 22 7.07 -8.65 1.60
C LEU A 22 8.47 -8.63 2.23
N HIS A 23 9.17 -7.52 2.15
CA HIS A 23 10.48 -7.33 2.78
C HIS A 23 10.43 -7.48 4.31
N TRP A 24 9.33 -7.11 4.96
CA TRP A 24 9.14 -7.32 6.40
C TRP A 24 8.82 -8.78 6.74
N PHE A 25 7.97 -9.45 5.92
CA PHE A 25 7.71 -10.89 6.10
C PHE A 25 8.98 -11.72 5.93
N VAL A 26 9.74 -11.44 4.88
CA VAL A 26 11.02 -12.15 4.63
C VAL A 26 12.06 -11.77 5.69
N ALA A 27 12.10 -10.51 6.14
CA ALA A 27 12.99 -10.12 7.22
C ALA A 27 12.63 -10.83 8.53
N ARG A 28 11.35 -10.93 8.88
CA ARG A 28 10.88 -11.67 10.06
C ARG A 28 11.40 -13.11 10.08
N ASP A 29 11.27 -13.81 8.96
CA ASP A 29 11.50 -15.24 8.91
C ASP A 29 12.97 -15.61 8.62
N TYR A 30 13.77 -14.71 8.03
CA TYR A 30 15.09 -15.05 7.53
C TYR A 30 16.23 -14.16 8.02
N THR A 31 16.01 -12.89 8.39
CA THR A 31 17.13 -11.96 8.59
C THR A 31 17.09 -11.14 9.88
N ALA A 32 15.92 -11.04 10.54
CA ALA A 32 15.78 -10.25 11.78
C ALA A 32 16.66 -10.78 12.91
N SER A 33 16.76 -12.10 13.04
CA SER A 33 17.54 -12.75 14.11
C SER A 33 19.04 -12.44 14.03
N ASP A 34 19.57 -12.25 12.81
CA ASP A 34 20.99 -11.89 12.60
C ASP A 34 21.32 -10.49 13.13
N GLU A 35 20.31 -9.63 13.26
CA GLU A 35 20.42 -8.27 13.77
C GLU A 35 19.95 -8.15 15.25
N GLY A 36 19.70 -9.28 15.92
CA GLY A 36 19.21 -9.30 17.30
C GLY A 36 17.75 -8.82 17.43
N LEU A 37 16.97 -8.95 16.36
CA LEU A 37 15.58 -8.49 16.31
C LEU A 37 14.59 -9.65 16.16
N GLU A 38 13.37 -9.39 16.62
CA GLU A 38 12.18 -10.18 16.35
C GLU A 38 11.10 -9.24 15.78
N PHE A 39 10.55 -9.57 14.61
CA PHE A 39 9.45 -8.81 14.04
C PHE A 39 8.12 -9.51 14.27
N GLU A 40 7.21 -8.81 14.91
CA GLU A 40 5.79 -9.17 14.89
C GLU A 40 5.09 -8.35 13.80
N ILE A 41 4.48 -9.04 12.85
CA ILE A 41 3.70 -8.38 11.82
C ILE A 41 2.23 -8.46 12.21
N ILE A 42 1.61 -7.30 12.40
CA ILE A 42 0.19 -7.20 12.68
C ILE A 42 -0.56 -6.74 11.44
N THR A 43 -1.76 -7.29 11.24
CA THR A 43 -2.68 -6.91 10.17
C THR A 43 -4.00 -6.46 10.82
N PRO A 44 -4.09 -5.20 11.28
CA PRO A 44 -5.34 -4.67 11.81
C PRO A 44 -6.42 -4.75 10.73
N GLY A 45 -7.65 -5.04 11.14
CA GLY A 45 -8.78 -5.17 10.20
C GLY A 45 -8.90 -3.96 9.26
N ILE A 46 -9.10 -4.24 7.98
CA ILE A 46 -9.28 -3.22 6.94
C ILE A 46 -10.70 -2.65 7.07
N GLN A 47 -10.86 -1.34 6.88
CA GLN A 47 -12.18 -0.74 6.80
C GLN A 47 -12.91 -1.28 5.56
N THR A 48 -14.02 -1.95 5.80
CA THR A 48 -14.87 -2.49 4.74
C THR A 48 -15.73 -1.40 4.11
N LYS A 49 -16.31 -1.69 2.95
CA LYS A 49 -17.26 -0.76 2.30
C LYS A 49 -18.46 -0.42 3.20
N PHE A 50 -18.85 -1.31 4.12
CA PHE A 50 -19.96 -1.11 5.04
C PHE A 50 -19.68 -0.07 6.13
N GLU A 51 -18.44 0.09 6.57
CA GLU A 51 -18.06 1.09 7.56
C GLU A 51 -18.08 2.53 7.02
N LEU A 52 -18.04 2.69 5.69
CA LEU A 52 -17.98 3.99 5.01
C LEU A 52 -19.25 4.29 4.18
N THR A 53 -20.30 3.51 4.33
CA THR A 53 -21.56 3.71 3.58
C THR A 53 -22.49 4.78 4.15
N ASP A 54 -22.09 5.54 5.18
CA ASP A 54 -22.86 6.70 5.61
C ASP A 54 -22.89 7.73 4.47
N PRO A 55 -24.08 8.00 3.84
CA PRO A 55 -24.18 8.95 2.73
C PRO A 55 -23.72 10.36 3.07
N ARG A 56 -23.68 10.69 4.37
CA ARG A 56 -23.19 11.97 4.90
C ARG A 56 -21.68 12.08 4.89
N ARG A 57 -20.95 10.95 4.70
CA ARG A 57 -19.50 10.86 4.62
C ARG A 57 -18.96 10.81 3.19
N ARG A 58 -19.78 11.22 2.22
CA ARG A 58 -19.35 11.34 0.82
C ARG A 58 -18.32 12.46 0.60
N ASP A 59 -18.19 13.37 1.58
CA ASP A 59 -17.09 14.31 1.59
C ASP A 59 -15.79 13.57 1.88
N HIS A 60 -14.93 13.53 0.89
CA HIS A 60 -13.60 12.89 0.94
C HIS A 60 -12.75 13.35 2.14
N HIS A 61 -13.07 14.50 2.74
CA HIS A 61 -12.40 15.08 3.91
C HIS A 61 -12.77 14.41 5.24
N LEU A 62 -13.85 13.62 5.30
CA LEU A 62 -14.41 13.08 6.55
C LEU A 62 -14.13 11.59 6.77
N VAL A 63 -13.38 10.93 5.86
CA VAL A 63 -13.00 9.53 6.07
C VAL A 63 -11.99 9.45 7.20
N SER A 64 -12.40 8.88 8.33
CA SER A 64 -11.52 8.64 9.48
C SER A 64 -10.30 7.80 9.08
N ALA A 65 -9.23 7.93 9.87
CA ALA A 65 -8.04 7.11 9.76
C ALA A 65 -8.38 5.61 9.63
N THR A 66 -7.69 4.92 8.75
CA THR A 66 -7.82 3.46 8.61
C THR A 66 -7.42 2.76 9.92
N ASN A 67 -7.88 1.53 10.12
CA ASN A 67 -7.48 0.75 11.29
C ASN A 67 -5.96 0.54 11.38
N PHE A 68 -5.26 0.49 10.25
CA PHE A 68 -3.79 0.44 10.17
C PHE A 68 -3.16 1.71 10.73
N GLN A 69 -3.62 2.86 10.28
CA GLN A 69 -3.17 4.15 10.78
C GLN A 69 -3.44 4.27 12.27
N LYS A 70 -4.63 3.87 12.74
CA LYS A 70 -4.99 3.88 14.16
C LYS A 70 -4.07 2.98 14.99
N ALA A 71 -3.76 1.78 14.53
CA ALA A 71 -2.85 0.87 15.24
C ALA A 71 -1.48 1.50 15.47
N PHE A 72 -0.95 2.21 14.47
CA PHE A 72 0.29 2.96 14.61
C PHE A 72 0.14 4.17 15.55
N GLU A 73 -0.89 4.99 15.36
CA GLU A 73 -1.11 6.22 16.15
C GLU A 73 -1.42 5.94 17.63
N THR A 74 -1.98 4.77 17.95
CA THR A 74 -2.24 4.32 19.32
C THR A 74 -1.07 3.54 19.95
N GLY A 75 0.05 3.41 19.22
CA GLY A 75 1.25 2.73 19.70
C GLY A 75 1.14 1.19 19.73
N GLN A 76 0.21 0.62 18.98
CA GLN A 76 0.13 -0.84 18.77
C GLN A 76 1.17 -1.33 17.75
N ALA A 77 1.66 -0.44 16.88
CA ALA A 77 2.74 -0.70 15.96
C ALA A 77 3.86 0.35 16.11
N ASP A 78 5.10 -0.11 15.99
CA ASP A 78 6.30 0.75 16.00
C ASP A 78 6.59 1.32 14.60
N ILE A 79 6.19 0.58 13.56
CA ILE A 79 6.42 0.90 12.15
C ILE A 79 5.10 0.76 11.40
N TYR A 80 4.82 1.78 10.57
CA TYR A 80 3.66 1.82 9.68
C TYR A 80 4.10 2.18 8.26
N ARG A 81 3.53 1.52 7.26
CA ARG A 81 3.83 1.78 5.87
C ARG A 81 2.57 1.90 5.03
N ALA A 82 2.60 2.84 4.09
CA ALA A 82 1.51 3.03 3.14
C ALA A 82 2.04 3.63 1.82
N CYS A 83 1.13 4.01 0.92
CA CYS A 83 1.47 4.84 -0.23
C CYS A 83 1.96 6.22 0.24
N GLU A 84 2.83 6.86 -0.54
CA GLU A 84 3.39 8.18 -0.20
C GLU A 84 2.29 9.23 0.03
N TRP A 85 1.26 9.25 -0.79
CA TRP A 85 0.13 10.19 -0.66
C TRP A 85 -0.62 10.03 0.67
N GLY A 86 -0.98 8.79 1.01
CA GLY A 86 -1.65 8.50 2.28
C GLY A 86 -0.80 8.86 3.49
N GLN A 87 0.52 8.67 3.40
CA GLN A 87 1.45 9.03 4.47
C GLN A 87 1.63 10.55 4.61
N ILE A 88 1.73 11.28 3.50
CA ILE A 88 1.78 12.76 3.54
C ILE A 88 0.51 13.29 4.21
N ARG A 89 -0.67 12.82 3.81
CA ARG A 89 -1.94 13.23 4.43
C ARG A 89 -1.99 12.88 5.90
N ARG A 90 -1.69 11.63 6.27
CA ARG A 90 -1.71 11.16 7.66
C ARG A 90 -0.78 12.00 8.54
N THR A 91 0.47 12.21 8.09
CA THR A 91 1.46 12.94 8.87
C THR A 91 1.12 14.43 8.96
N TYR A 92 0.43 14.97 7.95
CA TYR A 92 -0.12 16.32 7.98
C TYR A 92 -1.23 16.45 9.04
N ASP A 93 -2.16 15.49 9.06
CA ASP A 93 -3.28 15.48 10.01
C ASP A 93 -2.83 15.13 11.45
N ASN A 94 -1.82 14.28 11.57
CA ASN A 94 -1.23 13.84 12.85
C ASN A 94 0.30 13.70 12.73
N PRO A 95 1.08 14.65 13.22
CA PRO A 95 2.54 14.64 13.10
C PRO A 95 3.25 13.60 13.96
N ASN A 96 2.54 12.83 14.79
CA ASN A 96 3.12 11.75 15.57
C ASN A 96 3.59 10.62 14.62
N GLY A 97 4.88 10.32 14.66
CA GLY A 97 5.49 9.33 13.79
C GLY A 97 5.75 9.87 12.38
N PRO A 98 6.89 10.55 12.16
CA PRO A 98 7.25 11.13 10.87
C PRO A 98 7.49 10.07 9.80
N ILE A 99 7.50 10.50 8.54
CA ILE A 99 8.04 9.71 7.43
C ILE A 99 9.56 9.58 7.64
N VAL A 100 10.08 8.36 7.67
CA VAL A 100 11.49 8.09 8.00
C VAL A 100 12.30 7.46 6.87
N ALA A 101 11.63 6.93 5.86
CA ALA A 101 12.27 6.32 4.70
C ALA A 101 11.29 6.16 3.54
N ARG A 102 11.82 5.96 2.36
CA ARG A 102 11.08 5.40 1.24
C ARG A 102 10.85 3.90 1.49
N ARG A 103 9.63 3.42 1.22
CA ARG A 103 9.32 1.99 1.33
C ARG A 103 10.11 1.18 0.29
N PRO A 104 10.74 0.07 0.68
CA PRO A 104 11.50 -0.79 -0.23
C PRO A 104 10.67 -1.46 -1.33
N ALA A 105 9.35 -1.42 -1.27
CA ALA A 105 8.46 -1.99 -2.28
C ALA A 105 7.84 -0.90 -3.16
N MET A 106 8.06 -1.00 -4.48
CA MET A 106 7.29 -0.27 -5.49
C MET A 106 6.13 -1.15 -5.93
N VAL A 107 4.91 -0.70 -5.67
CA VAL A 107 3.72 -1.52 -5.87
C VAL A 107 3.10 -1.29 -7.24
N TYR A 108 2.90 -2.38 -7.96
CA TYR A 108 2.11 -2.36 -9.18
C TYR A 108 0.63 -2.32 -8.83
N GLN A 109 -0.08 -1.35 -9.38
CA GLN A 109 -1.54 -1.31 -9.38
C GLN A 109 -2.08 -1.13 -10.79
N SER A 110 -3.23 -1.72 -11.05
CA SER A 110 -3.82 -1.72 -12.36
C SER A 110 -5.35 -1.70 -12.29
N ILE A 111 -5.99 -1.03 -13.24
CA ILE A 111 -7.43 -0.98 -13.39
C ILE A 111 -7.86 -2.14 -14.29
N PHE A 112 -8.75 -2.96 -13.77
CA PHE A 112 -9.34 -4.10 -14.46
C PHE A 112 -10.82 -3.89 -14.72
N VAL A 113 -11.30 -4.53 -15.80
CA VAL A 113 -12.71 -4.73 -16.08
C VAL A 113 -12.97 -6.22 -16.30
N ARG A 114 -14.24 -6.65 -16.20
CA ARG A 114 -14.60 -8.04 -16.53
C ARG A 114 -14.25 -8.39 -17.97
N GLY A 115 -14.03 -9.65 -18.25
CA GLY A 115 -13.70 -10.16 -19.58
C GLY A 115 -14.75 -9.84 -20.65
N ASP A 116 -16.02 -9.79 -20.28
CA ASP A 116 -17.17 -9.46 -21.14
C ASP A 116 -17.43 -7.95 -21.29
N SER A 117 -16.73 -7.10 -20.54
CA SER A 117 -16.87 -5.63 -20.65
C SER A 117 -16.51 -5.15 -22.08
N ALA A 118 -17.25 -4.18 -22.60
CA ALA A 118 -16.92 -3.51 -23.86
C ALA A 118 -15.71 -2.56 -23.74
N ALA A 119 -15.30 -2.18 -22.51
CA ALA A 119 -14.15 -1.31 -22.29
C ALA A 119 -12.85 -2.06 -22.65
N SER A 120 -12.04 -1.43 -23.51
CA SER A 120 -10.75 -1.96 -23.98
C SER A 120 -9.64 -0.95 -23.95
N ALA A 121 -9.92 0.29 -23.56
CA ALA A 121 -8.97 1.39 -23.45
C ALA A 121 -9.36 2.32 -22.31
N THR A 122 -8.40 3.10 -21.82
CA THR A 122 -8.57 4.00 -20.65
C THR A 122 -9.72 4.99 -20.84
N ILE A 123 -9.86 5.57 -22.02
CA ILE A 123 -10.96 6.53 -22.32
C ILE A 123 -12.35 5.88 -22.21
N ALA A 124 -12.48 4.59 -22.37
CA ALA A 124 -13.75 3.88 -22.23
C ALA A 124 -14.23 3.78 -20.75
N LEU A 125 -13.39 4.21 -19.80
CA LEU A 125 -13.75 4.31 -18.38
C LEU A 125 -14.39 5.66 -18.01
N ALA A 126 -14.52 6.60 -18.94
CA ALA A 126 -15.20 7.87 -18.70
C ALA A 126 -16.65 7.63 -18.22
N ASN A 127 -16.99 8.24 -17.08
CA ASN A 127 -18.27 8.07 -16.37
C ASN A 127 -18.58 6.64 -15.89
N LYS A 128 -17.61 5.70 -15.93
CA LYS A 128 -17.71 4.36 -15.36
C LYS A 128 -17.24 4.36 -13.91
N THR A 129 -17.90 3.56 -13.07
CA THR A 129 -17.52 3.43 -11.67
C THR A 129 -16.29 2.56 -11.51
N VAL A 130 -15.26 3.08 -10.85
CA VAL A 130 -14.03 2.34 -10.52
C VAL A 130 -13.97 2.11 -9.02
N GLY A 131 -13.98 0.86 -8.59
CA GLY A 131 -13.85 0.45 -7.19
C GLY A 131 -12.45 0.72 -6.65
N VAL A 132 -12.37 1.53 -5.58
CA VAL A 132 -11.13 1.89 -4.86
C VAL A 132 -11.34 1.81 -3.36
N GLN A 133 -10.27 1.90 -2.59
CA GLN A 133 -10.34 2.22 -1.16
C GLN A 133 -9.95 3.68 -0.98
N PHE A 134 -10.88 4.50 -0.50
CA PHE A 134 -10.65 5.93 -0.33
C PHE A 134 -9.45 6.21 0.59
N HIS A 135 -8.65 7.20 0.20
CA HIS A 135 -7.43 7.67 0.87
C HIS A 135 -6.34 6.60 1.02
N GLN A 136 -6.40 5.56 0.19
CA GLN A 136 -5.36 4.55 0.05
C GLN A 136 -4.76 4.56 -1.37
N GLY A 137 -3.70 3.77 -1.56
CA GLY A 137 -2.97 3.73 -2.83
C GLY A 137 -3.86 3.55 -4.06
N SER A 138 -4.92 2.73 -3.96
CA SER A 138 -5.86 2.52 -5.08
C SER A 138 -6.63 3.78 -5.46
N HIS A 139 -7.04 4.60 -4.48
CA HIS A 139 -7.71 5.88 -4.76
C HIS A 139 -6.79 6.82 -5.55
N TYR A 140 -5.64 7.11 -4.98
CA TYR A 140 -4.69 8.05 -5.59
C TYR A 140 -4.15 7.57 -6.93
N ALA A 141 -3.76 6.30 -7.01
CA ALA A 141 -3.25 5.73 -8.27
C ALA A 141 -4.32 5.72 -9.38
N THR A 142 -5.60 5.46 -9.04
CA THR A 142 -6.69 5.54 -10.03
C THR A 142 -6.85 6.94 -10.59
N LEU A 143 -6.89 7.96 -9.73
CA LEU A 143 -6.98 9.36 -10.19
C LEU A 143 -5.80 9.73 -11.08
N ALA A 144 -4.58 9.38 -10.67
CA ALA A 144 -3.36 9.66 -11.44
C ALA A 144 -3.31 8.90 -12.77
N MET A 145 -3.80 7.65 -12.84
CA MET A 145 -3.85 6.89 -14.09
C MET A 145 -4.87 7.44 -15.08
N LEU A 146 -5.98 8.01 -14.59
CA LEU A 146 -7.10 8.41 -15.45
C LEU A 146 -7.05 9.89 -15.88
N GLU A 147 -6.49 10.79 -15.08
CA GLU A 147 -6.51 12.24 -15.35
C GLU A 147 -5.79 12.66 -16.63
N GLY A 148 -4.88 11.83 -17.16
CA GLY A 148 -4.22 12.07 -18.43
C GLY A 148 -5.04 11.68 -19.67
N PHE A 149 -6.20 11.01 -19.47
CA PHE A 149 -7.00 10.45 -20.57
C PHE A 149 -8.43 10.99 -20.65
N MET A 150 -8.93 11.61 -19.58
CA MET A 150 -10.28 12.13 -19.52
C MET A 150 -10.38 13.32 -18.56
N PRO A 151 -11.40 14.20 -18.71
CA PRO A 151 -11.70 15.26 -17.74
C PRO A 151 -11.94 14.71 -16.33
N ARG A 152 -11.55 15.46 -15.30
CA ARG A 152 -11.66 15.02 -13.90
C ARG A 152 -13.10 14.73 -13.47
N ASP A 153 -14.06 15.47 -13.97
CA ASP A 153 -15.49 15.30 -13.69
C ASP A 153 -16.08 14.02 -14.32
N GLU A 154 -15.38 13.39 -15.25
CA GLU A 154 -15.73 12.09 -15.82
C GLU A 154 -15.09 10.91 -15.07
N ILE A 155 -14.13 11.17 -14.15
CA ILE A 155 -13.51 10.12 -13.32
C ILE A 155 -14.43 9.82 -12.14
N LYS A 156 -15.03 8.63 -12.13
CA LYS A 156 -15.97 8.20 -11.08
C LYS A 156 -15.35 7.09 -10.24
N VAL A 157 -14.85 7.43 -9.06
CA VAL A 157 -14.35 6.46 -8.09
C VAL A 157 -15.39 6.22 -6.99
N VAL A 158 -15.52 4.96 -6.56
CA VAL A 158 -16.42 4.55 -5.49
C VAL A 158 -15.65 3.74 -4.44
N HIS A 159 -16.00 3.95 -3.16
CA HIS A 159 -15.39 3.15 -2.10
C HIS A 159 -15.95 1.73 -2.13
N SER A 160 -15.09 0.75 -2.40
CA SER A 160 -15.44 -0.67 -2.46
C SER A 160 -14.59 -1.53 -1.52
N GLY A 161 -13.96 -0.91 -0.51
CA GLY A 161 -13.26 -1.61 0.56
C GLY A 161 -11.89 -2.20 0.17
N THR A 162 -11.65 -3.40 0.66
CA THR A 162 -10.40 -4.17 0.46
C THR A 162 -10.16 -4.51 -1.01
N VAL A 163 -8.95 -4.98 -1.34
CA VAL A 163 -8.65 -5.41 -2.72
C VAL A 163 -9.57 -6.55 -3.16
N GLY A 164 -9.87 -7.51 -2.25
CA GLY A 164 -10.80 -8.60 -2.51
C GLY A 164 -12.23 -8.12 -2.76
N GLU A 165 -12.75 -7.22 -1.91
CA GLU A 165 -14.08 -6.64 -2.09
C GLU A 165 -14.20 -5.85 -3.39
N ARG A 166 -13.14 -5.13 -3.80
CA ARG A 166 -13.11 -4.45 -5.11
C ARG A 166 -13.17 -5.42 -6.28
N TYR A 167 -12.40 -6.52 -6.19
CA TYR A 167 -12.45 -7.59 -7.19
C TYR A 167 -13.86 -8.19 -7.28
N GLU A 168 -14.46 -8.53 -6.15
CA GLU A 168 -15.83 -9.10 -6.09
C GLU A 168 -16.88 -8.12 -6.62
N ALA A 169 -16.80 -6.84 -6.25
CA ALA A 169 -17.70 -5.80 -6.76
C ALA A 169 -17.62 -5.64 -8.28
N MET A 170 -16.42 -5.73 -8.85
CA MET A 170 -16.24 -5.74 -10.30
C MET A 170 -16.82 -7.02 -10.92
N MET A 171 -16.53 -8.17 -10.35
CA MET A 171 -17.01 -9.47 -10.89
C MET A 171 -18.52 -9.61 -10.84
N SER A 172 -19.17 -9.07 -9.80
CA SER A 172 -20.65 -9.06 -9.69
C SER A 172 -21.32 -7.97 -10.53
N GLY A 173 -20.55 -6.99 -11.04
CA GLY A 173 -21.09 -5.85 -11.78
C GLY A 173 -21.61 -4.71 -10.90
N GLU A 174 -21.31 -4.73 -9.60
CA GLU A 174 -21.58 -3.61 -8.68
C GLU A 174 -20.74 -2.38 -9.07
N THR A 175 -19.52 -2.60 -9.55
CA THR A 175 -18.68 -1.59 -10.20
C THR A 175 -18.32 -1.99 -11.62
N ASP A 176 -18.12 -1.00 -12.51
CA ASP A 176 -17.72 -1.27 -13.90
C ASP A 176 -16.26 -1.76 -13.97
N ALA A 177 -15.41 -1.27 -13.05
CA ALA A 177 -13.99 -1.57 -12.98
C ALA A 177 -13.50 -1.62 -11.52
N ALA A 178 -12.30 -2.17 -11.30
CA ALA A 178 -11.65 -2.20 -10.01
C ALA A 178 -10.15 -1.94 -10.13
N THR A 179 -9.59 -1.18 -9.17
CA THR A 179 -8.15 -1.03 -9.05
C THR A 179 -7.59 -2.09 -8.12
N LEU A 180 -6.74 -2.94 -8.69
CA LEU A 180 -6.20 -4.14 -8.05
C LEU A 180 -4.67 -4.05 -7.93
N MET A 181 -4.13 -4.84 -7.01
CA MET A 181 -2.69 -5.14 -6.87
C MET A 181 -2.52 -6.64 -6.62
N GLU A 182 -1.28 -7.15 -6.63
CA GLU A 182 -1.02 -8.56 -6.37
C GLU A 182 -1.52 -8.98 -4.96
N PRO A 183 -2.03 -10.20 -4.80
CA PRO A 183 -2.15 -11.28 -5.79
C PRO A 183 -3.40 -11.19 -6.70
N TRP A 184 -4.25 -10.18 -6.48
CA TRP A 184 -5.53 -10.03 -7.20
C TRP A 184 -5.36 -9.66 -8.68
N VAL A 185 -4.24 -9.02 -9.05
CA VAL A 185 -3.88 -8.79 -10.46
C VAL A 185 -3.67 -10.11 -11.18
N THR A 186 -2.89 -11.01 -10.59
CA THR A 186 -2.66 -12.35 -11.13
C THR A 186 -3.96 -13.15 -11.20
N LEU A 187 -4.79 -13.09 -10.15
CA LEU A 187 -6.09 -13.76 -10.13
C LEU A 187 -7.04 -13.23 -11.21
N ALA A 188 -7.11 -11.90 -11.38
CA ALA A 188 -7.95 -11.27 -12.39
C ALA A 188 -7.56 -11.70 -13.81
N HIS A 189 -6.26 -11.73 -14.14
CA HIS A 189 -5.78 -12.26 -15.42
C HIS A 189 -6.19 -13.74 -15.60
N LYS A 190 -6.00 -14.56 -14.58
CA LYS A 190 -6.34 -15.99 -14.63
C LYS A 190 -7.83 -16.22 -14.85
N ASN A 191 -8.67 -15.33 -14.34
CA ASN A 191 -10.12 -15.36 -14.51
C ASN A 191 -10.62 -14.58 -15.76
N GLY A 192 -9.72 -14.27 -16.70
CA GLY A 192 -10.06 -13.67 -18.00
C GLY A 192 -10.48 -12.21 -17.96
N CYS A 193 -10.22 -11.48 -16.84
CA CYS A 193 -10.43 -10.04 -16.78
C CYS A 193 -9.46 -9.31 -17.68
N LYS A 194 -9.86 -8.13 -18.17
CA LYS A 194 -9.02 -7.27 -19.01
C LYS A 194 -8.37 -6.19 -18.18
N GLU A 195 -7.05 -6.10 -18.26
CA GLU A 195 -6.28 -5.01 -17.72
C GLU A 195 -6.35 -3.80 -18.66
N ILE A 196 -6.74 -2.64 -18.17
CA ILE A 196 -6.93 -1.43 -18.96
C ILE A 196 -5.71 -0.52 -18.89
N VAL A 197 -5.19 -0.27 -17.69
CA VAL A 197 -4.02 0.56 -17.45
C VAL A 197 -3.41 0.20 -16.12
N GLY A 198 -2.09 0.21 -16.05
CA GLY A 198 -1.36 -0.06 -14.82
C GLY A 198 -0.20 0.90 -14.60
N THR A 199 0.18 1.08 -13.35
CA THR A 199 1.30 1.91 -12.92
C THR A 199 2.00 1.33 -11.72
N PHE A 200 3.24 1.76 -11.52
CA PHE A 200 3.94 1.57 -10.24
C PHE A 200 3.81 2.83 -9.40
N TYR A 201 3.55 2.67 -8.14
CA TYR A 201 3.59 3.77 -7.20
C TYR A 201 4.52 3.48 -6.03
N GLN A 202 5.00 4.56 -5.44
CA GLN A 202 5.92 4.55 -4.34
C GLN A 202 5.18 4.64 -3.01
N GLY A 203 5.82 4.15 -1.97
CA GLY A 203 5.35 4.32 -0.60
C GLY A 203 6.46 4.78 0.32
N THR A 204 6.08 5.05 1.55
CA THR A 204 7.00 5.44 2.60
C THR A 204 6.80 4.60 3.86
N GLU A 205 7.81 4.60 4.70
CA GLU A 205 7.79 4.02 6.03
C GLU A 205 7.68 5.16 7.06
N ASN A 206 6.84 4.95 8.08
CA ASN A 206 6.79 5.80 9.25
C ASN A 206 7.22 4.99 10.47
N SER A 207 7.94 5.60 11.38
CA SER A 207 8.28 4.98 12.65
C SER A 207 7.78 5.82 13.82
N SER A 208 7.50 5.15 14.95
CA SER A 208 7.28 5.86 16.21
C SER A 208 8.44 6.83 16.48
N ALA A 209 8.12 8.04 16.94
CA ALA A 209 9.12 9.03 17.30
C ALA A 209 10.05 8.55 18.44
N SER A 210 9.56 7.65 19.29
CA SER A 210 10.30 7.05 20.39
C SER A 210 11.16 5.85 20.02
N LEU A 211 11.10 5.37 18.76
CA LEU A 211 11.92 4.24 18.32
C LEU A 211 13.40 4.61 18.32
N ASP A 212 14.20 3.85 19.08
CA ASP A 212 15.66 4.05 19.16
C ASP A 212 16.28 3.97 17.74
N PRO A 213 17.06 4.98 17.31
CA PRO A 213 17.72 4.96 16.01
C PRO A 213 18.57 3.71 15.74
N ARG A 214 19.22 3.15 16.77
CA ARG A 214 20.03 1.93 16.62
C ARG A 214 19.19 0.71 16.30
N ILE A 215 17.98 0.62 16.86
CA ILE A 215 17.01 -0.45 16.56
C ILE A 215 16.48 -0.26 15.14
N TRP A 216 16.18 0.98 14.73
CA TRP A 216 15.81 1.27 13.36
C TRP A 216 16.90 0.88 12.36
N ASP A 217 18.16 1.23 12.62
CA ASP A 217 19.30 0.87 11.76
C ASP A 217 19.47 -0.63 11.63
N ALA A 218 19.32 -1.38 12.74
CA ALA A 218 19.33 -2.84 12.73
C ALA A 218 18.18 -3.41 11.89
N ALA A 219 16.96 -2.85 12.04
CA ALA A 219 15.81 -3.24 11.24
C ALA A 219 16.04 -2.98 9.74
N MET A 220 16.63 -1.84 9.37
CA MET A 220 16.95 -1.54 7.97
C MET A 220 18.03 -2.45 7.39
N ARG A 221 19.02 -2.88 8.19
CA ARG A 221 19.98 -3.92 7.74
C ARG A 221 19.28 -5.26 7.49
N ALA A 222 18.38 -5.68 8.39
CA ALA A 222 17.59 -6.90 8.18
C ALA A 222 16.70 -6.80 6.92
N VAL A 223 16.04 -5.67 6.73
CA VAL A 223 15.21 -5.39 5.54
C VAL A 223 16.04 -5.40 4.26
N LYS A 224 17.22 -4.79 4.25
CA LYS A 224 18.13 -4.82 3.09
C LYS A 224 18.55 -6.23 2.72
N LYS A 225 18.90 -7.06 3.70
CA LYS A 225 19.20 -8.50 3.48
C LYS A 225 17.97 -9.20 2.89
N ALA A 226 16.77 -8.94 3.41
CA ALA A 226 15.52 -9.53 2.92
C ALA A 226 15.22 -9.10 1.47
N VAL A 227 15.42 -7.83 1.12
CA VAL A 227 15.30 -7.33 -0.27
C VAL A 227 16.23 -8.08 -1.21
N ASN A 228 17.48 -8.33 -0.80
CA ASN A 228 18.43 -9.10 -1.59
C ASN A 228 17.96 -10.55 -1.81
N LEU A 229 17.42 -11.19 -0.76
CA LEU A 229 16.85 -12.54 -0.86
C LEU A 229 15.65 -12.57 -1.82
N ILE A 230 14.74 -11.61 -1.72
CA ILE A 230 13.57 -11.49 -2.61
C ILE A 230 14.02 -11.30 -4.06
N ASN A 231 14.97 -10.41 -4.31
CA ASN A 231 15.45 -10.13 -5.67
C ASN A 231 16.23 -11.28 -6.28
N ALA A 232 16.88 -12.11 -5.46
CA ALA A 232 17.57 -13.32 -5.92
C ALA A 232 16.59 -14.40 -6.40
N ASP A 233 15.44 -14.55 -5.71
CA ASP A 233 14.39 -15.50 -6.10
C ASP A 233 13.02 -15.03 -5.59
N LYS A 234 12.35 -14.19 -6.37
CA LYS A 234 11.03 -13.67 -6.04
C LYS A 234 9.97 -14.76 -5.92
N ARG A 235 10.07 -15.81 -6.75
CA ARG A 235 9.09 -16.90 -6.81
C ARG A 235 9.00 -17.64 -5.48
N LYS A 236 10.10 -17.78 -4.78
CA LYS A 236 10.18 -18.41 -3.46
C LYS A 236 9.26 -17.73 -2.43
N TYR A 237 9.04 -16.44 -2.56
CA TYR A 237 8.36 -15.62 -1.54
C TYR A 237 6.95 -15.19 -1.89
N VAL A 238 6.43 -15.48 -3.10
CA VAL A 238 5.06 -15.11 -3.48
C VAL A 238 3.99 -15.87 -2.69
N HIS A 239 4.36 -16.96 -2.03
CA HIS A 239 3.43 -17.71 -1.16
C HIS A 239 2.82 -16.81 -0.06
N TYR A 240 3.56 -15.84 0.49
CA TYR A 240 3.02 -14.89 1.47
C TYR A 240 1.81 -14.11 0.93
N MET A 241 1.81 -13.79 -0.37
CA MET A 241 0.67 -13.10 -1.01
C MET A 241 -0.51 -14.05 -1.24
N ILE A 242 -0.23 -15.34 -1.51
CA ILE A 242 -1.27 -16.35 -1.72
C ILE A 242 -1.95 -16.69 -0.40
N GLU A 243 -1.16 -16.82 0.67
CA GLU A 243 -1.65 -17.22 2.00
C GLU A 243 -2.51 -16.15 2.69
N GLU A 244 -2.37 -14.87 2.31
CA GLU A 244 -3.14 -13.78 2.92
C GLU A 244 -4.57 -13.65 2.41
N ILE A 245 -4.91 -14.25 1.25
CA ILE A 245 -6.24 -14.15 0.66
C ILE A 245 -7.12 -15.33 1.01
N ALA A 246 -8.44 -15.15 0.89
CA ALA A 246 -9.39 -16.18 1.27
C ALA A 246 -9.16 -17.51 0.52
N PRO A 247 -9.36 -18.68 1.17
CA PRO A 247 -8.99 -19.98 0.60
C PRO A 247 -9.62 -20.30 -0.76
N GLN A 248 -10.82 -19.78 -1.07
CA GLN A 248 -11.46 -19.98 -2.38
C GLN A 248 -10.72 -19.30 -3.53
N TYR A 249 -9.94 -18.26 -3.25
CA TYR A 249 -9.07 -17.55 -4.20
C TYR A 249 -7.65 -18.11 -4.17
N ALA A 250 -7.11 -18.35 -2.98
CA ALA A 250 -5.75 -18.87 -2.79
C ALA A 250 -5.54 -20.19 -3.58
N LYS A 251 -6.49 -21.12 -3.53
CA LYS A 251 -6.42 -22.41 -4.26
C LYS A 251 -6.35 -22.28 -5.78
N GLN A 252 -6.67 -21.11 -6.33
CA GLN A 252 -6.59 -20.84 -7.76
C GLN A 252 -5.19 -20.39 -8.19
N LEU A 253 -4.30 -20.05 -7.25
CA LEU A 253 -2.99 -19.48 -7.52
C LEU A 253 -1.87 -20.43 -7.13
N THR A 254 -0.83 -20.38 -7.92
CA THR A 254 0.47 -20.99 -7.63
C THR A 254 1.57 -19.93 -7.82
N PRO A 255 2.77 -20.11 -7.25
CA PRO A 255 3.88 -19.19 -7.51
C PRO A 255 4.22 -19.00 -8.99
N ASP A 256 3.91 -19.99 -9.85
CA ASP A 256 4.17 -19.94 -11.28
C ASP A 256 3.24 -19.02 -12.06
N ASP A 257 2.08 -18.70 -11.50
CA ASP A 257 1.11 -17.80 -12.13
C ASP A 257 1.57 -16.34 -12.12
N PHE A 258 2.49 -15.96 -11.21
CA PHE A 258 2.89 -14.57 -11.00
C PHE A 258 3.85 -14.06 -12.09
N TYR A 259 3.52 -12.90 -12.65
CA TYR A 259 4.45 -12.17 -13.52
C TYR A 259 5.45 -11.38 -12.66
N LEU A 260 6.59 -11.98 -12.37
CA LEU A 260 7.60 -11.49 -11.43
C LEU A 260 8.12 -10.06 -11.68
N PRO A 261 8.16 -9.51 -12.92
CA PRO A 261 8.54 -8.11 -13.14
C PRO A 261 7.61 -7.08 -12.48
N ARG A 262 6.37 -7.46 -12.10
CA ARG A 262 5.48 -6.59 -11.31
C ARG A 262 5.91 -6.48 -9.84
N LEU A 263 6.72 -7.40 -9.35
CA LEU A 263 7.25 -7.40 -7.99
C LEU A 263 8.59 -6.66 -7.97
N ARG A 264 8.58 -5.39 -7.56
CA ARG A 264 9.77 -4.54 -7.53
C ARG A 264 10.14 -4.19 -6.11
N TYR A 265 11.29 -4.69 -5.66
CA TYR A 265 11.86 -4.41 -4.35
C TYR A 265 13.23 -3.76 -4.53
N VAL A 266 13.44 -2.67 -3.81
CA VAL A 266 14.65 -1.83 -3.87
C VAL A 266 15.22 -1.66 -2.47
N ASP A 267 16.48 -1.30 -2.37
CA ASP A 267 17.11 -1.02 -1.08
C ASP A 267 16.36 0.09 -0.33
N PRO A 268 16.32 0.03 1.00
CA PRO A 268 15.89 1.16 1.81
C PRO A 268 16.64 2.43 1.42
N ALA A 269 15.92 3.52 1.25
CA ALA A 269 16.51 4.80 0.83
C ALA A 269 15.75 5.97 1.50
N PRO A 270 16.37 7.17 1.59
CA PRO A 270 15.67 8.33 2.08
C PRO A 270 14.51 8.72 1.15
N TYR A 271 13.43 9.24 1.73
CA TYR A 271 12.35 9.88 0.98
C TYR A 271 12.76 11.34 0.73
N THR A 272 12.94 11.69 -0.53
CA THR A 272 13.53 12.97 -0.89
C THR A 272 12.50 14.11 -0.91
N LYS A 273 13.00 15.35 -0.81
CA LYS A 273 12.14 16.53 -0.94
C LYS A 273 11.49 16.63 -2.31
N GLU A 274 12.18 16.24 -3.37
CA GLU A 274 11.64 16.24 -4.72
C GLU A 274 10.47 15.25 -4.86
N GLU A 275 10.60 14.05 -4.29
CA GLU A 275 9.53 13.05 -4.26
C GLU A 275 8.31 13.57 -3.48
N PHE A 276 8.57 14.15 -2.30
CA PHE A 276 7.53 14.77 -1.48
C PHE A 276 6.80 15.90 -2.22
N ASP A 277 7.54 16.86 -2.76
CA ASP A 277 6.97 18.03 -3.44
C ASP A 277 6.12 17.59 -4.66
N ARG A 278 6.58 16.61 -5.43
CA ARG A 278 5.84 16.05 -6.55
C ARG A 278 4.51 15.45 -6.10
N ALA A 279 4.53 14.59 -5.09
CA ALA A 279 3.33 13.93 -4.57
C ALA A 279 2.38 14.95 -3.92
N TYR A 280 2.90 15.85 -3.09
CA TYR A 280 2.12 16.87 -2.38
C TYR A 280 1.45 17.87 -3.34
N ASN A 281 2.20 18.42 -4.30
CA ASN A 281 1.66 19.37 -5.27
C ASN A 281 0.56 18.72 -6.13
N TRP A 282 0.73 17.46 -6.51
CA TRP A 282 -0.33 16.72 -7.20
C TRP A 282 -1.59 16.56 -6.32
N MET A 283 -1.42 16.19 -5.05
CA MET A 283 -2.54 16.05 -4.10
C MET A 283 -3.32 17.37 -3.93
N LEU A 284 -2.62 18.51 -3.89
CA LEU A 284 -3.25 19.82 -3.82
C LEU A 284 -4.15 20.10 -5.03
N THR A 285 -3.77 19.64 -6.22
CA THR A 285 -4.59 19.85 -7.42
C THR A 285 -5.92 19.10 -7.41
N TRP A 286 -6.02 18.08 -6.52
CA TRP A 286 -7.21 17.25 -6.31
C TRP A 286 -7.91 17.52 -4.97
N ASP A 287 -7.46 18.52 -4.22
CA ASP A 287 -7.98 18.85 -2.89
C ASP A 287 -7.96 17.65 -1.91
N LEU A 288 -6.90 16.82 -2.00
CA LEU A 288 -6.74 15.57 -1.23
C LEU A 288 -5.94 15.76 0.07
N VAL A 289 -5.35 16.92 0.27
CA VAL A 289 -4.57 17.29 1.47
C VAL A 289 -4.69 18.78 1.72
N GLY A 290 -4.60 19.19 2.98
CA GLY A 290 -4.60 20.61 3.33
C GLY A 290 -3.38 21.37 2.79
N PRO A 291 -3.48 22.68 2.63
CA PRO A 291 -2.36 23.53 2.23
C PRO A 291 -1.32 23.62 3.36
N ASN A 292 -0.10 24.01 3.01
CA ASN A 292 1.02 24.25 3.96
C ASN A 292 1.65 23.00 4.59
N ALA A 293 1.51 21.81 3.97
CA ALA A 293 2.40 20.69 4.31
C ALA A 293 3.85 21.07 3.97
N ASN A 294 4.77 20.70 4.83
CA ASN A 294 6.16 21.08 4.74
C ASN A 294 7.02 19.84 4.95
N TYR A 295 7.93 19.58 4.01
CA TYR A 295 8.82 18.43 4.04
C TYR A 295 9.59 18.35 5.36
N GLU A 296 10.16 19.45 5.81
CA GLU A 296 11.02 19.52 7.00
C GLU A 296 10.24 19.20 8.30
N LYS A 297 8.91 19.34 8.28
CA LYS A 297 8.05 19.00 9.42
C LYS A 297 7.54 17.56 9.38
N LEU A 298 7.35 17.02 8.18
CA LEU A 298 6.70 15.73 8.00
C LEU A 298 7.70 14.57 7.78
N VAL A 299 8.91 14.89 7.33
CA VAL A 299 9.94 13.90 6.98
C VAL A 299 11.16 14.05 7.90
N CYS A 300 11.54 12.94 8.50
CA CYS A 300 12.76 12.81 9.32
C CYS A 300 13.48 11.54 8.88
N ASN A 301 14.17 11.61 7.72
CA ASN A 301 14.85 10.43 7.19
C ASN A 301 15.82 9.83 8.21
N ARG A 302 15.70 8.50 8.39
CA ARG A 302 16.57 7.68 9.26
C ARG A 302 17.36 6.65 8.44
N VAL A 303 17.40 6.80 7.12
CA VAL A 303 18.20 5.97 6.20
C VAL A 303 19.20 6.90 5.52
N ALA A 304 20.46 6.50 5.48
CA ALA A 304 21.50 7.25 4.75
C ALA A 304 21.25 7.18 3.22
N ALA A 305 21.66 8.25 2.55
CA ALA A 305 21.61 8.33 1.08
C ALA A 305 22.63 7.37 0.43
#